data_01e717a9265cf0d3741c33710909f3c7
#
_entry.id   01e717a9265cf0d3741c33710909f3c7
#
_cell.length_a   1.000
_cell.length_b   1.000
_cell.length_c   1.000
_cell.angle_alpha   90.00
_cell.angle_beta   90.00
_cell.angle_gamma   90.00
#
_symmetry.space_group_name_H-M   'P 1'
#
loop_
_entity.id
_entity.type
_entity.pdbx_description
1 polymer ?
#
loop_
_entity_poly.entity_id
_entity_poly.type
_entity_poly.pdbx_seq_one_letter_code
_entity_poly.pdbx_strand_id
1 'polypeptide(L)'
;QRHKKRKRLYHKDSSVIRLRPNHRNHIWSIDFVHDKLTNGRSYKILTVLDEYTREALCVAVRPKMNAHDVLDVLFDLILKRGKPQYIRSDNGPEFIAKPLLAWLRKVGIEPIQIYPGSPWENGYNERFNGTLRNEVLNAEWFHTVHQAQTAINVWVKQYNHIRPHHGLNMHPPVPETLIEKSKISGTENWG
;
A
#
# COMPACT_ATOMS: atom_id res chain seq x y z
N GLN A 1 -37.84 8.77 -13.39
CA GLN A 1 -37.27 7.58 -14.04
C GLN A 1 -36.73 6.62 -12.97
N ARG A 2 -37.30 5.41 -12.86
CA ARG A 2 -36.83 4.37 -11.93
C ARG A 2 -35.48 3.86 -12.42
N HIS A 3 -34.41 4.04 -11.62
CA HIS A 3 -33.12 3.40 -11.85
C HIS A 3 -33.30 1.86 -11.84
N LYS A 4 -33.08 1.22 -12.99
CA LYS A 4 -33.02 -0.23 -13.10
C LYS A 4 -31.86 -0.74 -12.25
N LYS A 5 -32.13 -1.46 -11.16
CA LYS A 5 -31.13 -2.20 -10.39
C LYS A 5 -30.43 -3.18 -11.34
N ARG A 6 -29.12 -3.02 -11.58
CA ARG A 6 -28.32 -4.00 -12.31
C ARG A 6 -28.39 -5.32 -11.55
N LYS A 7 -28.92 -6.37 -12.20
CA LYS A 7 -28.88 -7.75 -11.68
C LYS A 7 -27.41 -8.13 -11.51
N ARG A 8 -26.97 -8.45 -10.28
CA ARG A 8 -25.68 -9.08 -10.05
C ARG A 8 -25.74 -10.47 -10.70
N LEU A 9 -24.96 -10.67 -11.75
CA LEU A 9 -24.70 -11.99 -12.30
C LEU A 9 -23.79 -12.74 -11.33
N TYR A 10 -24.36 -13.61 -10.52
CA TYR A 10 -23.61 -14.60 -9.78
C TYR A 10 -23.17 -15.69 -10.75
N HIS A 11 -21.91 -15.69 -11.17
CA HIS A 11 -21.33 -16.88 -11.78
C HIS A 11 -21.13 -17.92 -10.68
N LYS A 12 -21.85 -19.03 -10.79
CA LYS A 12 -21.92 -20.10 -9.80
C LYS A 12 -20.62 -20.91 -9.66
N ASP A 13 -19.61 -20.75 -10.53
CA ASP A 13 -18.51 -21.69 -10.65
C ASP A 13 -17.09 -21.10 -10.62
N SER A 14 -16.87 -19.91 -10.08
CA SER A 14 -15.52 -19.40 -9.85
C SER A 14 -15.44 -18.53 -8.61
N SER A 15 -15.68 -19.11 -7.44
CA SER A 15 -15.16 -18.53 -6.22
C SER A 15 -13.64 -18.72 -6.22
N VAL A 16 -12.91 -17.82 -6.89
CA VAL A 16 -11.47 -17.72 -6.70
C VAL A 16 -11.24 -17.48 -5.21
N ILE A 17 -10.75 -18.52 -4.53
CA ILE A 17 -10.43 -18.41 -3.10
C ILE A 17 -9.31 -17.39 -3.01
N ARG A 18 -9.66 -16.17 -2.56
CA ARG A 18 -8.67 -15.14 -2.32
C ARG A 18 -7.65 -15.66 -1.31
N LEU A 19 -6.36 -15.69 -1.70
CA LEU A 19 -5.28 -15.94 -0.76
C LEU A 19 -5.31 -14.86 0.33
N ARG A 20 -5.52 -15.28 1.58
CA ARG A 20 -5.53 -14.38 2.74
C ARG A 20 -4.16 -14.35 3.39
N PRO A 21 -3.67 -13.18 3.81
CA PRO A 21 -2.43 -13.08 4.55
C PRO A 21 -2.59 -13.77 5.91
N ASN A 22 -1.58 -14.50 6.36
CA ASN A 22 -1.56 -15.21 7.64
C ASN A 22 -0.40 -14.82 8.55
N HIS A 23 0.58 -14.06 8.05
CA HIS A 23 1.70 -13.51 8.81
C HIS A 23 2.24 -12.24 8.13
N ARG A 24 3.08 -11.50 8.84
CA ARG A 24 3.82 -10.34 8.31
C ARG A 24 4.68 -10.75 7.13
N ASN A 25 4.77 -9.90 6.11
CA ASN A 25 5.47 -10.16 4.85
C ASN A 25 4.95 -11.39 4.08
N HIS A 26 3.71 -11.85 4.34
CA HIS A 26 3.10 -12.87 3.52
C HIS A 26 2.70 -12.30 2.16
N ILE A 27 1.86 -11.27 2.16
CA ILE A 27 1.39 -10.63 0.94
C ILE A 27 1.58 -9.12 1.07
N TRP A 28 2.32 -8.54 0.14
CA TRP A 28 2.30 -7.09 -0.05
C TRP A 28 1.37 -6.75 -1.20
N SER A 29 0.47 -5.81 -1.00
CA SER A 29 -0.35 -5.26 -2.07
C SER A 29 0.21 -3.93 -2.54
N ILE A 30 0.26 -3.75 -3.86
CA ILE A 30 0.76 -2.53 -4.51
C ILE A 30 -0.31 -1.95 -5.41
N ASP A 31 -0.35 -0.61 -5.49
CA ASP A 31 -1.32 0.11 -6.32
C ASP A 31 -0.84 1.52 -6.65
N PHE A 32 -1.43 2.13 -7.67
CA PHE A 32 -1.18 3.52 -8.03
C PHE A 32 -2.35 4.43 -7.68
N VAL A 33 -2.01 5.55 -7.06
CA VAL A 33 -2.91 6.71 -6.94
C VAL A 33 -2.39 7.82 -7.86
N HIS A 34 -3.31 8.46 -8.58
CA HIS A 34 -2.99 9.58 -9.48
C HIS A 34 -3.58 10.86 -8.92
N ASP A 35 -2.81 11.94 -9.00
CA ASP A 35 -3.28 13.27 -8.61
C ASP A 35 -2.59 14.37 -9.44
N LYS A 36 -2.92 15.63 -9.19
CA LYS A 36 -2.41 16.80 -9.91
C LYS A 36 -1.90 17.87 -8.95
N LEU A 37 -0.78 18.48 -9.34
CA LEU A 37 -0.29 19.70 -8.70
C LEU A 37 -1.18 20.90 -9.05
N THR A 38 -1.04 21.99 -8.31
CA THR A 38 -1.78 23.26 -8.55
C THR A 38 -1.62 23.82 -9.96
N ASN A 39 -0.50 23.53 -10.62
CA ASN A 39 -0.23 23.91 -12.00
C ASN A 39 -0.82 22.93 -13.04
N GLY A 40 -1.61 21.95 -12.63
CA GLY A 40 -2.27 20.95 -13.49
C GLY A 40 -1.38 19.76 -13.89
N ARG A 41 -0.10 19.75 -13.55
CA ARG A 41 0.79 18.62 -13.85
C ARG A 41 0.41 17.41 -13.02
N SER A 42 0.16 16.28 -13.68
CA SER A 42 -0.14 15.02 -13.01
C SER A 42 1.09 14.43 -12.35
N TYR A 43 0.88 13.70 -11.24
CA TYR A 43 1.89 12.87 -10.58
C TYR A 43 1.30 11.53 -10.17
N LYS A 44 2.16 10.55 -9.96
CA LYS A 44 1.80 9.20 -9.52
C LYS A 44 2.31 8.95 -8.10
N ILE A 45 1.54 8.19 -7.36
CA ILE A 45 1.86 7.73 -6.01
C ILE A 45 1.79 6.21 -6.04
N LEU A 46 2.92 5.54 -5.79
CA LEU A 46 2.96 4.10 -5.57
C LEU A 46 2.72 3.82 -4.09
N THR A 47 1.73 3.03 -3.77
CA THR A 47 1.43 2.58 -2.42
C THR A 47 1.80 1.10 -2.27
N VAL A 48 2.48 0.75 -1.19
CA VAL A 48 2.86 -0.62 -0.84
C VAL A 48 2.41 -0.91 0.59
N LEU A 49 1.57 -1.91 0.76
CA LEU A 49 0.97 -2.29 2.05
C LEU A 49 1.27 -3.74 2.38
N ASP A 50 1.57 -4.03 3.63
CA ASP A 50 1.48 -5.39 4.16
C ASP A 50 0.01 -5.72 4.47
N GLU A 51 -0.56 -6.69 3.76
CA GLU A 51 -1.97 -7.04 3.93
C GLU A 51 -2.30 -7.67 5.30
N TYR A 52 -1.32 -8.25 6.00
CA TYR A 52 -1.53 -8.83 7.32
C TYR A 52 -1.55 -7.75 8.40
N THR A 53 -0.50 -6.95 8.48
CA THR A 53 -0.35 -5.92 9.50
C THR A 53 -1.14 -4.65 9.20
N ARG A 54 -1.54 -4.42 7.95
CA ARG A 54 -2.11 -3.16 7.42
C ARG A 54 -1.10 -2.02 7.39
N GLU A 55 0.17 -2.29 7.66
CA GLU A 55 1.22 -1.29 7.62
C GLU A 55 1.39 -0.73 6.21
N ALA A 56 1.42 0.58 6.08
CA ALA A 56 1.88 1.24 4.87
C ALA A 56 3.41 1.19 4.84
N LEU A 57 3.95 0.25 4.08
CA LEU A 57 5.40 -0.01 4.00
C LEU A 57 6.14 1.07 3.23
N CYS A 58 5.52 1.57 2.17
CA CYS A 58 6.05 2.63 1.33
C CYS A 58 4.92 3.40 0.64
N VAL A 59 5.07 4.71 0.54
CA VAL A 59 4.26 5.58 -0.31
C VAL A 59 5.22 6.50 -1.06
N ALA A 60 5.50 6.19 -2.32
CA ALA A 60 6.47 6.91 -3.14
C ALA A 60 5.76 7.81 -4.15
N VAL A 61 6.13 9.09 -4.18
CA VAL A 61 5.54 10.10 -5.07
C VAL A 61 6.55 10.50 -6.14
N ARG A 62 6.15 10.40 -7.42
CA ARG A 62 7.00 10.81 -8.56
C ARG A 62 6.14 11.46 -9.66
N PRO A 63 6.71 12.36 -10.48
CA PRO A 63 5.98 12.94 -11.63
C PRO A 63 5.51 11.87 -12.61
N LYS A 64 6.33 10.86 -12.83
CA LYS A 64 6.04 9.68 -13.67
C LYS A 64 6.63 8.46 -12.98
N MET A 65 5.99 7.31 -13.18
CA MET A 65 6.50 6.00 -12.76
C MET A 65 6.25 4.99 -13.85
N ASN A 66 7.26 4.22 -14.16
CA ASN A 66 7.22 3.04 -15.03
C ASN A 66 7.60 1.78 -14.25
N ALA A 67 7.67 0.63 -14.91
CA ALA A 67 8.00 -0.63 -14.26
C ALA A 67 9.39 -0.67 -13.59
N HIS A 68 10.38 0.06 -14.12
CA HIS A 68 11.71 0.14 -13.50
C HIS A 68 11.66 0.98 -12.22
N ASP A 69 10.90 2.07 -12.22
CA ASP A 69 10.69 2.87 -11.00
C ASP A 69 10.02 2.07 -9.89
N VAL A 70 9.06 1.21 -10.25
CA VAL A 70 8.40 0.29 -9.29
C VAL A 70 9.42 -0.71 -8.75
N LEU A 71 10.26 -1.28 -9.63
CA LEU A 71 11.30 -2.22 -9.25
C LEU A 71 12.29 -1.59 -8.26
N ASP A 72 12.77 -0.36 -8.52
CA ASP A 72 13.69 0.35 -7.64
C ASP A 72 13.09 0.55 -6.24
N VAL A 73 11.81 0.99 -6.18
CA VAL A 73 11.11 1.17 -4.89
C VAL A 73 10.97 -0.16 -4.15
N LEU A 74 10.60 -1.24 -4.84
CA LEU A 74 10.46 -2.56 -4.23
C LEU A 74 11.80 -3.13 -3.79
N PHE A 75 12.88 -2.92 -4.55
CA PHE A 75 14.22 -3.35 -4.20
C PHE A 75 14.69 -2.70 -2.90
N ASP A 76 14.60 -1.37 -2.81
CA ASP A 76 14.97 -0.63 -1.59
C ASP A 76 14.13 -1.06 -0.38
N LEU A 77 12.84 -1.33 -0.59
CA LEU A 77 11.94 -1.76 0.46
C LEU A 77 12.29 -3.16 0.96
N ILE A 78 12.59 -4.09 0.04
CA ILE A 78 12.98 -5.47 0.36
C ILE A 78 14.29 -5.50 1.16
N LEU A 79 15.26 -4.66 0.83
CA LEU A 79 16.50 -4.55 1.59
C LEU A 79 16.27 -4.09 3.05
N LYS A 80 15.27 -3.23 3.27
CA LYS A 80 14.97 -2.67 4.60
C LYS A 80 14.06 -3.55 5.45
N ARG A 81 13.13 -4.27 4.84
CA ARG A 81 12.03 -4.96 5.52
C ARG A 81 12.04 -6.49 5.36
N GLY A 82 12.93 -7.02 4.54
CA GLY A 82 12.86 -8.38 4.05
C GLY A 82 11.87 -8.50 2.88
N LYS A 83 11.88 -9.66 2.21
CA LYS A 83 11.01 -9.90 1.06
C LYS A 83 9.67 -10.50 1.46
N PRO A 84 8.56 -10.14 0.78
CA PRO A 84 7.30 -10.84 0.93
C PRO A 84 7.33 -12.19 0.18
N GLN A 85 6.39 -13.06 0.49
CA GLN A 85 6.13 -14.25 -0.32
C GLN A 85 5.43 -13.91 -1.62
N TYR A 86 4.47 -12.99 -1.55
CA TYR A 86 3.63 -12.59 -2.69
C TYR A 86 3.57 -11.08 -2.83
N ILE A 87 3.47 -10.60 -4.08
CA ILE A 87 3.08 -9.24 -4.38
C ILE A 87 1.79 -9.28 -5.18
N ARG A 88 0.74 -8.63 -4.64
CA ARG A 88 -0.55 -8.48 -5.30
C ARG A 88 -0.67 -7.10 -5.93
N SER A 89 -1.08 -7.07 -7.20
CA SER A 89 -1.35 -5.84 -7.95
C SER A 89 -2.54 -6.00 -8.86
N ASP A 90 -3.06 -4.88 -9.34
CA ASP A 90 -3.95 -4.89 -10.50
C ASP A 90 -3.19 -5.24 -11.79
N ASN A 91 -3.89 -5.20 -12.93
CA ASN A 91 -3.31 -5.48 -14.24
C ASN A 91 -2.80 -4.19 -14.94
N GLY A 92 -2.38 -3.20 -14.17
CA GLY A 92 -1.76 -2.00 -14.70
C GLY A 92 -0.51 -2.33 -15.55
N PRO A 93 -0.27 -1.62 -16.66
CA PRO A 93 0.82 -1.93 -17.59
C PRO A 93 2.19 -1.93 -16.90
N GLU A 94 2.38 -1.15 -15.88
CA GLU A 94 3.62 -1.09 -15.09
C GLU A 94 3.82 -2.38 -14.27
N PHE A 95 2.74 -2.97 -13.74
CA PHE A 95 2.79 -4.15 -12.87
C PHE A 95 2.85 -5.47 -13.65
N ILE A 96 2.30 -5.51 -14.89
CA ILE A 96 2.38 -6.68 -15.75
C ILE A 96 3.60 -6.68 -16.67
N ALA A 97 4.45 -5.66 -16.57
CA ALA A 97 5.65 -5.52 -17.39
C ALA A 97 6.62 -6.69 -17.18
N LYS A 98 7.07 -7.29 -18.29
CA LYS A 98 7.98 -8.45 -18.26
C LYS A 98 9.21 -8.28 -17.38
N PRO A 99 9.92 -7.12 -17.40
CA PRO A 99 11.09 -6.92 -16.54
C PRO A 99 10.76 -7.02 -15.04
N LEU A 100 9.66 -6.42 -14.60
CA LEU A 100 9.22 -6.48 -13.20
C LEU A 100 8.85 -7.90 -12.79
N LEU A 101 8.03 -8.59 -13.59
CA LEU A 101 7.61 -9.97 -13.29
C LEU A 101 8.80 -10.94 -13.29
N ALA A 102 9.72 -10.79 -14.23
CA ALA A 102 10.93 -11.63 -14.28
C ALA A 102 11.82 -11.41 -13.04
N TRP A 103 12.00 -10.15 -12.63
CA TRP A 103 12.76 -9.83 -11.44
C TRP A 103 12.11 -10.38 -10.17
N LEU A 104 10.80 -10.21 -9.99
CA LEU A 104 10.07 -10.76 -8.82
C LEU A 104 10.29 -12.27 -8.69
N ARG A 105 10.12 -13.02 -9.79
CA ARG A 105 10.35 -14.48 -9.79
C ARG A 105 11.81 -14.83 -9.48
N LYS A 106 12.75 -14.05 -10.03
CA LYS A 106 14.20 -14.26 -9.79
C LYS A 106 14.57 -14.12 -8.31
N VAL A 107 13.95 -13.17 -7.60
CA VAL A 107 14.17 -12.99 -6.15
C VAL A 107 13.27 -13.88 -5.28
N GLY A 108 12.47 -14.75 -5.90
CA GLY A 108 11.60 -15.70 -5.21
C GLY A 108 10.35 -15.07 -4.60
N ILE A 109 9.78 -14.10 -5.29
CA ILE A 109 8.49 -13.46 -4.95
C ILE A 109 7.46 -13.84 -6.01
N GLU A 110 6.33 -14.40 -5.59
CA GLU A 110 5.24 -14.78 -6.50
C GLU A 110 4.32 -13.59 -6.80
N PRO A 111 4.18 -13.16 -8.06
CA PRO A 111 3.21 -12.11 -8.40
C PRO A 111 1.79 -12.68 -8.43
N ILE A 112 0.85 -12.01 -7.74
CA ILE A 112 -0.58 -12.28 -7.79
C ILE A 112 -1.26 -11.13 -8.54
N GLN A 113 -1.85 -11.44 -9.68
CA GLN A 113 -2.64 -10.49 -10.43
C GLN A 113 -4.12 -10.60 -10.05
N ILE A 114 -4.76 -9.46 -9.85
CA ILE A 114 -6.19 -9.39 -9.54
C ILE A 114 -6.98 -9.70 -10.80
N TYR A 115 -7.92 -10.62 -10.72
CA TYR A 115 -8.77 -10.96 -11.87
C TYR A 115 -9.66 -9.78 -12.28
N PRO A 116 -9.80 -9.53 -13.59
CA PRO A 116 -10.75 -8.54 -14.08
C PRO A 116 -12.16 -8.82 -13.53
N GLY A 117 -12.76 -7.81 -12.88
CA GLY A 117 -14.09 -7.93 -12.25
C GLY A 117 -14.09 -8.40 -10.79
N SER A 118 -12.92 -8.55 -10.16
CA SER A 118 -12.77 -8.92 -8.74
C SER A 118 -12.13 -7.79 -7.90
N PRO A 119 -12.72 -6.59 -7.84
CA PRO A 119 -12.13 -5.46 -7.12
C PRO A 119 -11.96 -5.74 -5.62
N TRP A 120 -12.79 -6.60 -5.03
CA TRP A 120 -12.65 -7.01 -3.62
C TRP A 120 -11.31 -7.66 -3.28
N GLU A 121 -10.54 -8.12 -4.26
CA GLU A 121 -9.22 -8.69 -4.04
C GLU A 121 -8.19 -7.63 -3.63
N ASN A 122 -8.37 -6.35 -4.03
CA ASN A 122 -7.50 -5.23 -3.66
C ASN A 122 -8.08 -4.35 -2.53
N GLY A 123 -9.08 -4.83 -1.82
CA GLY A 123 -9.85 -4.03 -0.85
C GLY A 123 -9.02 -3.37 0.25
N TYR A 124 -7.80 -3.85 0.54
CA TYR A 124 -6.90 -3.21 1.51
C TYR A 124 -6.27 -1.95 0.94
N ASN A 125 -5.72 -2.03 -0.29
CA ASN A 125 -5.18 -0.86 -0.97
C ASN A 125 -6.27 0.15 -1.31
N GLU A 126 -7.42 -0.29 -1.80
CA GLU A 126 -8.53 0.62 -2.09
C GLU A 126 -8.94 1.44 -0.86
N ARG A 127 -9.04 0.78 0.31
CA ARG A 127 -9.35 1.46 1.57
C ARG A 127 -8.25 2.42 1.98
N PHE A 128 -6.99 2.00 1.91
CA PHE A 128 -5.85 2.85 2.21
C PHE A 128 -5.80 4.07 1.28
N ASN A 129 -5.88 3.84 -0.03
CA ASN A 129 -5.85 4.88 -1.04
C ASN A 129 -7.03 5.86 -0.91
N GLY A 130 -8.22 5.36 -0.56
CA GLY A 130 -9.38 6.20 -0.23
C GLY A 130 -9.13 7.08 0.98
N THR A 131 -8.50 6.54 2.03
CA THR A 131 -8.16 7.31 3.24
C THR A 131 -7.08 8.34 2.93
N LEU A 132 -6.01 7.97 2.22
CA LEU A 132 -4.96 8.89 1.76
C LEU A 132 -5.55 10.05 0.94
N ARG A 133 -6.46 9.74 0.02
CA ARG A 133 -7.12 10.75 -0.80
C ARG A 133 -7.94 11.71 0.03
N ASN A 134 -8.76 11.20 0.94
CA ASN A 134 -9.67 12.03 1.73
C ASN A 134 -8.94 12.90 2.76
N GLU A 135 -7.87 12.39 3.36
CA GLU A 135 -7.19 13.04 4.47
C GLU A 135 -6.00 13.91 4.05
N VAL A 136 -5.41 13.64 2.88
CA VAL A 136 -4.23 14.37 2.39
C VAL A 136 -4.49 15.01 1.04
N LEU A 137 -4.81 14.21 0.01
CA LEU A 137 -4.82 14.71 -1.37
C LEU A 137 -5.97 15.68 -1.65
N ASN A 138 -7.14 15.48 -1.00
CA ASN A 138 -8.28 16.40 -1.13
C ASN A 138 -8.24 17.56 -0.11
N ALA A 139 -7.41 17.43 0.94
CA ALA A 139 -7.31 18.42 2.00
C ALA A 139 -6.27 19.51 1.72
N GLU A 140 -5.28 19.23 0.88
CA GLU A 140 -4.14 20.10 0.63
C GLU A 140 -3.89 20.31 -0.87
N TRP A 141 -3.37 21.50 -1.20
CA TRP A 141 -2.93 21.84 -2.56
C TRP A 141 -1.41 21.81 -2.63
N PHE A 142 -0.87 20.94 -3.49
CA PHE A 142 0.58 20.80 -3.65
C PHE A 142 1.10 21.55 -4.88
N HIS A 143 2.14 22.35 -4.69
CA HIS A 143 2.84 23.04 -5.78
C HIS A 143 3.96 22.19 -6.39
N THR A 144 4.52 21.27 -5.60
CA THR A 144 5.62 20.39 -6.03
C THR A 144 5.38 18.94 -5.56
N VAL A 145 5.95 17.98 -6.29
CA VAL A 145 5.97 16.57 -5.91
C VAL A 145 6.68 16.37 -4.55
N HIS A 146 7.69 17.18 -4.26
CA HIS A 146 8.39 17.12 -2.98
C HIS A 146 7.49 17.52 -1.80
N GLN A 147 6.68 18.57 -1.95
CA GLN A 147 5.69 18.93 -0.92
C GLN A 147 4.69 17.81 -0.69
N ALA A 148 4.15 17.21 -1.77
CA ALA A 148 3.25 16.07 -1.66
C ALA A 148 3.91 14.88 -0.92
N GLN A 149 5.16 14.54 -1.28
CA GLN A 149 5.89 13.45 -0.59
C GLN A 149 6.10 13.75 0.89
N THR A 150 6.45 15.00 1.24
CA THR A 150 6.67 15.39 2.64
C THR A 150 5.39 15.27 3.48
N ALA A 151 4.27 15.81 2.99
CA ALA A 151 2.97 15.72 3.67
C ALA A 151 2.54 14.25 3.82
N ILE A 152 2.66 13.46 2.76
CA ILE A 152 2.33 12.03 2.78
C ILE A 152 3.21 11.26 3.77
N ASN A 153 4.52 11.55 3.87
CA ASN A 153 5.41 10.89 4.82
C ASN A 153 4.97 11.14 6.28
N VAL A 154 4.58 12.37 6.61
CA VAL A 154 4.05 12.71 7.94
C VAL A 154 2.76 11.94 8.22
N TRP A 155 1.85 11.94 7.26
CA TRP A 155 0.58 11.23 7.38
C TRP A 155 0.77 9.71 7.50
N VAL A 156 1.65 9.09 6.70
CA VAL A 156 1.96 7.65 6.78
C VAL A 156 2.51 7.29 8.15
N LYS A 157 3.34 8.14 8.76
CA LYS A 157 3.82 7.92 10.12
C LYS A 157 2.68 7.90 11.13
N GLN A 158 1.72 8.82 11.02
CA GLN A 158 0.52 8.83 11.87
C GLN A 158 -0.38 7.62 11.61
N TYR A 159 -0.58 7.27 10.33
CA TYR A 159 -1.36 6.11 9.91
C TYR A 159 -0.81 4.81 10.52
N ASN A 160 0.50 4.61 10.47
CA ASN A 160 1.14 3.39 10.93
C ASN A 160 1.23 3.27 12.46
N HIS A 161 1.42 4.40 13.18
CA HIS A 161 1.81 4.35 14.60
C HIS A 161 0.75 4.90 15.56
N ILE A 162 -0.23 5.64 15.06
CA ILE A 162 -1.19 6.35 15.93
C ILE A 162 -2.63 5.98 15.59
N ARG A 163 -2.94 5.86 14.29
CA ARG A 163 -4.32 5.66 13.83
C ARG A 163 -4.89 4.32 14.29
N PRO A 164 -6.04 4.31 14.97
CA PRO A 164 -6.72 3.06 15.32
C PRO A 164 -7.38 2.43 14.08
N HIS A 165 -7.25 1.12 13.94
CA HIS A 165 -7.85 0.34 12.85
C HIS A 165 -8.86 -0.68 13.39
N HIS A 166 -10.10 -0.63 12.91
CA HIS A 166 -11.13 -1.59 13.30
C HIS A 166 -10.71 -3.05 13.07
N GLY A 167 -10.06 -3.33 11.95
CA GLY A 167 -9.58 -4.68 11.60
C GLY A 167 -8.37 -5.15 12.43
N LEU A 168 -7.83 -4.30 13.31
CA LEU A 168 -6.72 -4.58 14.22
C LEU A 168 -7.13 -4.31 15.67
N ASN A 169 -8.40 -4.55 16.03
CA ASN A 169 -8.94 -4.32 17.38
C ASN A 169 -8.63 -2.91 17.91
N MET A 170 -8.75 -1.90 17.06
CA MET A 170 -8.48 -0.50 17.37
C MET A 170 -7.00 -0.18 17.68
N HIS A 171 -6.08 -1.09 17.33
CA HIS A 171 -4.64 -0.81 17.41
C HIS A 171 -4.12 -0.23 16.08
N PRO A 172 -3.02 0.54 16.12
CA PRO A 172 -2.32 0.95 14.90
C PRO A 172 -1.60 -0.24 14.25
N PRO A 173 -1.26 -0.15 12.95
CA PRO A 173 -0.57 -1.22 12.22
C PRO A 173 0.78 -1.63 12.80
N VAL A 174 1.48 -0.71 13.45
CA VAL A 174 2.81 -0.94 14.02
C VAL A 174 2.84 -0.56 15.51
N PRO A 175 2.15 -1.33 16.38
CA PRO A 175 2.17 -1.07 17.82
C PRO A 175 3.56 -1.28 18.44
N GLU A 176 4.36 -2.18 17.88
CA GLU A 176 5.66 -2.61 18.41
C GLU A 176 6.75 -1.53 18.31
N THR A 177 6.67 -0.64 17.34
CA THR A 177 7.60 0.50 17.25
C THR A 177 7.39 1.55 18.35
N LEU A 178 6.28 1.48 19.06
CA LEU A 178 6.06 2.28 20.27
C LEU A 178 6.74 1.65 21.51
N ILE A 179 7.12 0.39 21.44
CA ILE A 179 7.72 -0.37 22.54
C ILE A 179 9.26 -0.21 22.60
N GLU A 180 9.90 0.37 21.59
CA GLU A 180 11.33 0.76 21.74
C GLU A 180 11.59 1.79 22.85
N LYS A 181 10.55 2.28 23.51
CA LYS A 181 10.67 3.06 24.76
C LYS A 181 11.23 2.27 25.95
N SER A 182 11.23 0.95 25.90
CA SER A 182 11.75 0.14 27.01
C SER A 182 13.29 0.05 27.07
N LYS A 183 14.00 0.53 26.05
CA LYS A 183 15.47 0.59 26.06
C LYS A 183 16.04 1.89 26.63
N ILE A 184 15.18 2.86 27.01
CA ILE A 184 15.62 4.13 27.61
C ILE A 184 15.53 4.11 29.16
N SER A 185 14.99 3.09 29.75
CA SER A 185 15.08 2.89 31.19
C SER A 185 16.30 2.04 31.58
N GLY A 186 17.47 2.44 31.07
CA GLY A 186 18.73 2.08 31.68
C GLY A 186 18.89 2.92 32.94
N THR A 187 18.75 2.29 34.08
CA THR A 187 19.44 2.58 35.32
C THR A 187 19.63 4.05 35.70
N GLU A 188 18.71 4.64 36.35
CA GLU A 188 19.04 5.58 37.40
C GLU A 188 18.76 4.91 38.77
N ASN A 189 19.79 4.19 39.22
CA ASN A 189 19.97 3.94 40.66
C ASN A 189 20.30 5.27 41.31
N TRP A 190 19.36 5.83 42.01
CA TRP A 190 19.63 6.80 43.03
C TRP A 190 19.90 6.05 44.36
N GLY A 191 21.21 5.91 44.68
CA GLY A 191 21.66 5.62 46.00
C GLY A 191 21.70 6.89 46.88
#